data_8dc44d411ac5598c5cee192802a3e188
#
_entry.id   8dc44d411ac5598c5cee192802a3e188
#
_cell.length_a   1.000
_cell.length_b   1.000
_cell.length_c   1.000
_cell.angle_alpha   90.00
_cell.angle_beta   90.00
_cell.angle_gamma   90.00
#
_symmetry.space_group_name_H-M   'P 1'
#
loop_
_entity.id
_entity.type
_entity.pdbx_description
1 polymer ?
#
loop_
_entity_poly.entity_id
_entity_poly.type
_entity_poly.pdbx_seq_one_letter_code
_entity_poly.pdbx_strand_id
1 'polypeptide(L)'
;MSAKPTPPSQLPDPGNVREVLAYWVRLLRVEKGWSQERLAMECELDRTYVSAVERCRWNIALANIERFAVALGVEPWTLLKPPEQTGTPARKSARSSATRS
;
A
#
# COMPACT_ATOMS: atom_id res chain seq x y z
N MET A 1 -2.04 -23.63 14.29
CA MET A 1 -2.13 -23.35 12.99
C MET A 1 -2.19 -21.91 12.68
N SER A 2 -1.48 -21.49 11.76
CA SER A 2 -1.48 -20.07 11.50
C SER A 2 -2.55 -19.71 10.52
N ALA A 3 -3.11 -18.59 10.73
CA ALA A 3 -4.14 -18.10 9.85
C ALA A 3 -3.53 -17.63 8.57
N LYS A 4 -4.24 -17.75 7.50
CA LYS A 4 -3.79 -17.20 6.26
C LYS A 4 -3.83 -15.70 6.32
N PRO A 5 -2.88 -15.03 5.68
CA PRO A 5 -2.95 -13.58 5.60
C PRO A 5 -4.23 -13.16 4.90
N THR A 6 -4.81 -12.08 5.34
CA THR A 6 -6.05 -11.60 4.74
C THR A 6 -5.79 -10.31 3.99
N PRO A 7 -6.40 -10.15 2.82
CA PRO A 7 -6.25 -8.91 2.07
C PRO A 7 -7.00 -7.78 2.76
N PRO A 8 -6.76 -6.55 2.35
CA PRO A 8 -7.51 -5.45 2.91
C PRO A 8 -8.98 -5.59 2.58
N SER A 9 -9.82 -5.28 3.55
CA SER A 9 -11.26 -5.42 3.36
C SER A 9 -11.94 -4.15 2.88
N GLN A 10 -11.24 -3.03 2.92
CA GLN A 10 -11.81 -1.76 2.53
C GLN A 10 -10.83 -1.01 1.66
N LEU A 11 -11.38 -0.19 0.76
CA LEU A 11 -10.52 0.66 -0.05
C LEU A 11 -10.04 1.83 0.78
N PRO A 12 -8.85 2.34 0.51
CA PRO A 12 -8.32 3.44 1.29
C PRO A 12 -8.93 4.77 0.86
N ASP A 13 -8.87 5.75 1.74
CA ASP A 13 -9.23 7.11 1.38
C ASP A 13 -8.18 7.62 0.41
N PRO A 14 -8.55 7.98 -0.81
CA PRO A 14 -7.56 8.40 -1.81
C PRO A 14 -6.81 9.66 -1.41
N GLY A 15 -7.35 10.44 -0.50
CA GLY A 15 -6.64 11.62 -0.03
C GLY A 15 -5.69 11.35 1.12
N ASN A 16 -5.64 10.13 1.61
CA ASN A 16 -4.77 9.78 2.72
C ASN A 16 -3.68 8.85 2.21
N VAL A 17 -2.51 9.41 1.94
CA VAL A 17 -1.46 8.66 1.29
C VAL A 17 -0.96 7.50 2.14
N ARG A 18 -1.03 7.62 3.46
CA ARG A 18 -0.61 6.50 4.29
C ARG A 18 -1.58 5.34 4.20
N GLU A 19 -2.88 5.62 4.06
CA GLU A 19 -3.85 4.55 3.85
C GLU A 19 -3.66 3.89 2.50
N VAL A 20 -3.33 4.69 1.47
CA VAL A 20 -3.09 4.13 0.15
C VAL A 20 -1.89 3.21 0.19
N LEU A 21 -0.82 3.65 0.82
CA LEU A 21 0.37 2.84 0.93
C LEU A 21 0.10 1.55 1.71
N ALA A 22 -0.57 1.67 2.85
CA ALA A 22 -0.87 0.52 3.67
C ALA A 22 -1.71 -0.50 2.90
N TYR A 23 -2.66 -0.02 2.12
CA TYR A 23 -3.51 -0.87 1.32
C TYR A 23 -2.67 -1.68 0.32
N TRP A 24 -1.81 -1.02 -0.44
CA TRP A 24 -1.02 -1.72 -1.43
C TRP A 24 0.00 -2.67 -0.83
N VAL A 25 0.65 -2.24 0.25
CA VAL A 25 1.63 -3.09 0.89
C VAL A 25 0.95 -4.38 1.36
N ARG A 26 -0.20 -4.26 1.99
CA ARG A 26 -0.90 -5.46 2.47
C ARG A 26 -1.43 -6.30 1.31
N LEU A 27 -2.06 -5.67 0.34
CA LEU A 27 -2.63 -6.41 -0.78
C LEU A 27 -1.56 -7.19 -1.54
N LEU A 28 -0.47 -6.53 -1.88
CA LEU A 28 0.56 -7.18 -2.67
C LEU A 28 1.30 -8.24 -1.87
N ARG A 29 1.47 -7.99 -0.57
CA ARG A 29 2.09 -8.97 0.30
C ARG A 29 1.23 -10.24 0.36
N VAL A 30 -0.07 -10.06 0.54
CA VAL A 30 -0.97 -11.21 0.64
C VAL A 30 -1.04 -11.96 -0.68
N GLU A 31 -1.00 -11.23 -1.80
CA GLU A 31 -1.01 -11.88 -3.10
C GLU A 31 0.20 -12.77 -3.30
N LYS A 32 1.33 -12.44 -2.67
CA LYS A 32 2.51 -13.27 -2.75
C LYS A 32 2.48 -14.40 -1.72
N GLY A 33 1.49 -14.40 -0.86
CA GLY A 33 1.40 -15.41 0.19
C GLY A 33 2.37 -15.16 1.33
N TRP A 34 2.83 -13.93 1.50
CA TRP A 34 3.85 -13.62 2.48
C TRP A 34 3.24 -13.13 3.79
N SER A 35 3.88 -13.51 4.90
CA SER A 35 3.57 -12.91 6.19
C SER A 35 4.23 -11.54 6.29
N GLN A 36 3.88 -10.79 7.32
CA GLN A 36 4.58 -9.53 7.58
C GLN A 36 6.06 -9.78 7.85
N GLU A 37 6.36 -10.87 8.51
CA GLU A 37 7.72 -11.25 8.78
C GLU A 37 8.50 -11.50 7.49
N ARG A 38 7.88 -12.19 6.55
CA ARG A 38 8.53 -12.47 5.29
C ARG A 38 8.78 -11.19 4.51
N LEU A 39 7.80 -10.29 4.47
CA LEU A 39 7.99 -9.05 3.77
C LEU A 39 9.10 -8.22 4.42
N ALA A 40 9.13 -8.18 5.74
CA ALA A 40 10.18 -7.45 6.43
C ALA A 40 11.56 -7.99 6.06
N MET A 41 11.67 -9.29 6.00
CA MET A 41 12.91 -9.90 5.63
C MET A 41 13.33 -9.53 4.21
N GLU A 42 12.39 -9.55 3.29
CA GLU A 42 12.68 -9.20 1.91
C GLU A 42 13.05 -7.72 1.76
N CYS A 43 12.52 -6.87 2.61
CA CYS A 43 12.83 -5.45 2.58
C CYS A 43 14.02 -5.07 3.44
N GLU A 44 14.52 -6.02 4.23
CA GLU A 44 15.57 -5.73 5.21
C GLU A 44 15.10 -4.69 6.23
N LEU A 45 13.85 -4.83 6.64
CA LEU A 45 13.25 -3.97 7.64
C LEU A 45 12.75 -4.82 8.80
N ASP A 46 12.46 -4.15 9.92
CA ASP A 46 11.92 -4.83 11.07
C ASP A 46 10.47 -5.19 10.84
N ARG A 47 10.05 -6.34 11.34
CA ARG A 47 8.64 -6.71 11.23
C ARG A 47 7.74 -5.67 11.88
N THR A 48 8.18 -5.08 12.99
CA THR A 48 7.41 -4.05 13.66
C THR A 48 7.16 -2.87 12.75
N TYR A 49 8.15 -2.54 11.90
CA TYR A 49 7.99 -1.45 10.96
C TYR A 49 6.93 -1.78 9.92
N VAL A 50 6.97 -3.00 9.38
CA VAL A 50 5.98 -3.42 8.40
C VAL A 50 4.58 -3.38 9.01
N SER A 51 4.45 -3.88 10.22
CA SER A 51 3.17 -3.88 10.92
C SER A 51 2.66 -2.46 11.12
N ALA A 52 3.53 -1.54 11.51
CA ALA A 52 3.13 -0.16 11.73
C ALA A 52 2.69 0.51 10.44
N VAL A 53 3.38 0.22 9.33
CA VAL A 53 3.00 0.78 8.04
C VAL A 53 1.61 0.28 7.65
N GLU A 54 1.35 -1.01 7.82
CA GLU A 54 0.05 -1.56 7.43
C GLU A 54 -1.08 -1.05 8.32
N ARG A 55 -0.76 -0.55 9.50
CA ARG A 55 -1.76 0.03 10.38
C ARG A 55 -1.79 1.55 10.33
N CYS A 56 -1.06 2.15 9.38
CA CYS A 56 -1.00 3.59 9.19
C CYS A 56 -0.53 4.32 10.45
N ARG A 57 0.37 3.68 11.21
CA ARG A 57 0.79 4.27 12.46
C ARG A 57 1.97 5.19 12.36
N TRP A 58 2.84 4.98 11.41
CA TRP A 58 4.08 5.73 11.32
C TRP A 58 4.18 6.42 9.97
N ASN A 59 4.89 7.53 9.94
CA ASN A 59 5.31 8.10 8.67
C ASN A 59 6.41 7.23 8.09
N ILE A 60 6.44 7.12 6.78
CA ILE A 60 7.40 6.23 6.17
C ILE A 60 8.38 7.03 5.34
N ALA A 61 9.63 6.69 5.42
CA ALA A 61 10.66 7.34 4.64
C ALA A 61 10.57 6.92 3.18
N LEU A 62 10.88 7.83 2.28
CA LEU A 62 10.82 7.53 0.85
C LEU A 62 11.72 6.35 0.50
N ALA A 63 12.89 6.25 1.14
CA ALA A 63 13.77 5.12 0.86
C ALA A 63 13.12 3.80 1.20
N ASN A 64 12.28 3.78 2.22
CA ASN A 64 11.60 2.54 2.58
C ASN A 64 10.45 2.22 1.64
N ILE A 65 9.82 3.25 1.07
CA ILE A 65 8.83 3.00 0.02
C ILE A 65 9.50 2.30 -1.15
N GLU A 66 10.71 2.72 -1.49
CA GLU A 66 11.45 2.06 -2.55
C GLU A 66 11.78 0.62 -2.20
N ARG A 67 12.13 0.36 -0.94
CA ARG A 67 12.42 -1.01 -0.53
C ARG A 67 11.19 -1.90 -0.65
N PHE A 68 10.04 -1.39 -0.25
CA PHE A 68 8.79 -2.14 -0.40
C PHE A 68 8.52 -2.41 -1.88
N ALA A 69 8.72 -1.41 -2.73
CA ALA A 69 8.45 -1.58 -4.15
C ALA A 69 9.31 -2.66 -4.77
N VAL A 70 10.60 -2.66 -4.44
CA VAL A 70 11.50 -3.67 -4.97
C VAL A 70 11.07 -5.06 -4.50
N ALA A 71 10.79 -5.20 -3.22
CA ALA A 71 10.41 -6.51 -2.68
C ALA A 71 9.10 -7.00 -3.26
N LEU A 72 8.17 -6.07 -3.51
CA LEU A 72 6.86 -6.44 -4.02
C LEU A 72 6.79 -6.49 -5.54
N GLY A 73 7.86 -6.07 -6.21
CA GLY A 73 7.94 -6.18 -7.67
C GLY A 73 7.13 -5.15 -8.41
N VAL A 74 6.98 -3.96 -7.86
CA VAL A 74 6.22 -2.90 -8.50
C VAL A 74 7.04 -1.63 -8.51
N GLU A 75 6.58 -0.65 -9.28
CA GLU A 75 7.21 0.65 -9.26
C GLU A 75 6.82 1.40 -8.01
N PRO A 76 7.70 2.24 -7.46
CA PRO A 76 7.37 2.92 -6.20
C PRO A 76 6.08 3.73 -6.25
N TRP A 77 5.81 4.40 -7.34
CA TRP A 77 4.59 5.21 -7.41
C TRP A 77 3.33 4.36 -7.37
N THR A 78 3.42 3.09 -7.75
CA THR A 78 2.26 2.21 -7.66
C THR A 78 1.75 2.14 -6.23
N LEU A 79 2.64 2.21 -5.26
CA LEU A 79 2.25 2.11 -3.87
C LEU A 79 1.58 3.38 -3.35
N LEU A 80 1.66 4.46 -4.11
CA LEU A 80 1.07 5.72 -3.68
C LEU A 80 -0.13 6.13 -4.53
N LYS A 81 -0.46 5.33 -5.52
CA LYS A 81 -1.57 5.66 -6.40
C LYS A 81 -2.84 5.04 -5.86
N PRO A 82 -3.89 5.80 -5.64
CA PRO A 82 -5.11 5.21 -5.13
C PRO A 82 -5.62 4.13 -6.07
N PRO A 83 -6.10 3.03 -5.54
CA PRO A 83 -6.62 1.96 -6.40
C PRO A 83 -7.89 2.42 -7.08
N GLU A 84 -8.15 1.82 -8.23
CA GLU A 84 -9.35 2.16 -8.96
C GLU A 84 -10.56 1.74 -8.18
N GLN A 85 -11.57 2.60 -8.15
CA GLN A 85 -12.77 2.29 -7.44
C GLN A 85 -13.87 2.07 -8.43
N THR A 86 -14.25 0.84 -8.60
CA THR A 86 -15.26 0.49 -9.55
C THR A 86 -16.54 1.21 -9.28
N GLY A 87 -17.13 1.73 -10.29
CA GLY A 87 -18.41 2.35 -10.13
C GLY A 87 -18.39 3.78 -9.69
N THR A 88 -17.26 4.40 -9.62
CA THR A 88 -17.21 5.78 -9.25
C THR A 88 -16.41 6.57 -10.22
N PRO A 89 -16.75 6.53 -11.43
CA PRO A 89 -15.97 7.26 -12.41
C PRO A 89 -16.04 8.74 -12.22
N ALA A 90 -17.07 9.20 -11.68
CA ALA A 90 -17.22 10.61 -11.58
C ALA A 90 -16.14 11.27 -10.82
N ARG A 91 -15.65 10.59 -9.85
CA ARG A 91 -14.75 11.20 -9.08
C ARG A 91 -13.60 11.69 -9.77
N LYS A 92 -13.08 10.98 -10.65
CA LYS A 92 -11.97 11.38 -11.22
C LYS A 92 -12.13 12.53 -12.03
N SER A 93 -13.13 12.68 -12.63
CA SER A 93 -13.21 13.77 -13.50
C SER A 93 -13.12 15.01 -12.76
N ALA A 94 -13.53 14.99 -11.65
CA ALA A 94 -13.48 16.18 -10.95
C ALA A 94 -12.13 16.67 -10.87
N ARG A 95 -11.55 16.32 -10.96
CA ARG A 95 -10.49 16.90 -10.70
C ARG A 95 -9.76 17.24 -11.46
N SER A 96 -9.93 17.14 -12.01
CA SER A 96 -9.37 17.34 -12.71
C SER A 96 -9.15 18.11 -13.21
N SER A 97 -9.44 18.35 -13.11
CA SER A 97 -9.30 19.03 -13.57
C SER A 97 -8.83 19.59 -13.66
N ALA A 98 -8.75 19.55 -13.29
CA ALA A 98 -8.29 20.20 -13.37
C ALA A 98 -7.65 20.55 -13.66
N THR A 99 -7.47 20.52 -13.71
CA THR A 99 -6.94 20.89 -13.88
C THR A 99 -6.43 21.18 -14.24
N ARG A 100 -6.05 21.29 -14.27
CA ARG A 100 -5.68 21.66 -14.37
C ARG A 100 -5.53 21.94 -14.55
N SER A 101 -5.43 21.95 -14.49
CA SER A 101 -5.53 22.26 -14.52
C SER A 101 -5.62 22.39 -14.48
#